data_29c870eeafff8dd5359b9f94271f3994
#
_entry.id   29c870eeafff8dd5359b9f94271f3994
#
_cell.length_a   1.000
_cell.length_b   1.000
_cell.length_c   1.000
_cell.angle_alpha   90.00
_cell.angle_beta   90.00
_cell.angle_gamma   90.00
#
_symmetry.space_group_name_H-M   'P 1'
#
loop_
_entity.id
_entity.type
_entity.pdbx_description
1 polymer ?
#
loop_
_entity_poly.entity_id
_entity_poly.type
_entity_poly.pdbx_seq_one_letter_code
_entity_poly.pdbx_strand_id
1 'polypeptide(L)'
;EFRRVLFRSPRIYAGINALTAVLLVAAVWLVRQGRREAHKRVMFVNLVLSALFLVMYVVYHITSDPATYGGEYRGLYLFILITHIGLSVAITPLVLFTLSRALNGEFDRHRKLARYTFPAWLYVAVTGVIVYLMISPYYQP
;
A
#
# COMPACT_ATOMS: atom_id res chain seq x y z
N GLU A 1 3.56 5.28 26.90
CA GLU A 1 4.44 5.21 25.71
C GLU A 1 3.81 4.37 24.60
N PHE A 2 3.22 3.22 24.92
CA PHE A 2 2.50 2.37 23.98
C PHE A 2 1.33 3.13 23.31
N ARG A 3 0.57 3.91 24.08
CA ARG A 3 -0.52 4.74 23.52
C ARG A 3 0.01 5.80 22.55
N ARG A 4 1.15 6.42 22.82
CA ARG A 4 1.76 7.41 21.91
C ARG A 4 2.15 6.79 20.58
N VAL A 5 2.68 5.57 20.60
CA VAL A 5 3.04 4.84 19.38
C VAL A 5 1.78 4.53 18.59
N LEU A 6 0.70 4.09 19.23
CA LEU A 6 -0.58 3.79 18.58
C LEU A 6 -1.19 5.03 17.92
N PHE A 7 -1.16 6.18 18.58
CA PHE A 7 -1.69 7.43 18.03
C PHE A 7 -0.87 7.93 16.82
N ARG A 8 0.40 7.58 16.74
CA ARG A 8 1.26 7.91 15.60
C ARG A 8 1.16 6.92 14.46
N SER A 9 0.62 5.72 14.70
CA SER A 9 0.53 4.66 13.70
C SER A 9 -0.14 5.10 12.39
N PRO A 10 -1.28 5.86 12.38
CA PRO A 10 -1.88 6.31 11.13
C PRO A 10 -0.94 7.17 10.28
N ARG A 11 -0.16 8.05 10.89
CA ARG A 11 0.84 8.86 10.18
C ARG A 11 1.96 8.02 9.60
N ILE A 12 2.42 7.04 10.37
CA ILE A 12 3.52 6.16 9.98
C ILE A 12 3.10 5.31 8.78
N TYR A 13 1.94 4.67 8.82
CA TYR A 13 1.56 3.81 7.68
C TYR A 13 1.09 4.62 6.47
N ALA A 14 0.61 5.85 6.63
CA ALA A 14 0.39 6.75 5.50
C ALA A 14 1.72 7.11 4.84
N GLY A 15 2.76 7.36 5.63
CA GLY A 15 4.12 7.57 5.13
C GLY A 15 4.67 6.35 4.41
N ILE A 16 4.43 5.16 4.93
CA ILE A 16 4.81 3.90 4.28
C ILE A 16 4.09 3.75 2.94
N ASN A 17 2.80 4.06 2.86
CA ASN A 17 2.04 4.02 1.61
C ASN A 17 2.59 5.00 0.58
N ALA A 18 2.92 6.23 0.99
CA ALA A 18 3.51 7.22 0.10
C ALA A 18 4.85 6.74 -0.44
N LEU A 19 5.71 6.19 0.43
CA LEU A 19 7.00 5.64 0.03
C LEU A 19 6.82 4.43 -0.90
N THR A 20 5.87 3.55 -0.62
CA THR A 20 5.53 2.40 -1.48
C THR A 20 5.15 2.88 -2.89
N ALA A 21 4.30 3.92 -3.00
CA ALA A 21 3.91 4.47 -4.30
C ALA A 21 5.13 4.97 -5.08
N VAL A 22 6.00 5.72 -4.44
CA VAL A 22 7.23 6.23 -5.07
C VAL A 22 8.14 5.09 -5.51
N LEU A 23 8.34 4.09 -4.64
CA LEU A 23 9.22 2.96 -4.94
C LEU A 23 8.65 2.06 -6.04
N LEU A 24 7.31 1.92 -6.13
CA LEU A 24 6.69 1.17 -7.23
C LEU A 24 6.97 1.83 -8.58
N VAL A 25 6.80 3.14 -8.67
CA VAL A 25 7.10 3.89 -9.89
C VAL A 25 8.59 3.78 -10.23
N ALA A 26 9.46 3.94 -9.23
CA ALA A 26 10.91 3.81 -9.41
C ALA A 26 11.29 2.41 -9.90
N ALA A 27 10.69 1.37 -9.34
CA ALA A 27 10.95 -0.02 -9.72
C ALA A 27 10.58 -0.30 -11.19
N VAL A 28 9.44 0.20 -11.63
CA VAL A 28 9.01 0.06 -13.04
C VAL A 28 9.97 0.82 -13.95
N TRP A 29 10.34 2.04 -13.57
CA TRP A 29 11.31 2.82 -14.32
C TRP A 29 12.66 2.09 -14.46
N LEU A 30 13.16 1.54 -13.34
CA LEU A 30 14.43 0.80 -13.33
C LEU A 30 14.41 -0.42 -14.26
N VAL A 31 13.33 -1.21 -14.22
CA VAL A 31 13.26 -2.40 -15.07
C VAL A 31 13.14 -2.05 -16.54
N ARG A 32 12.50 -0.93 -16.88
CA ARG A 32 12.44 -0.41 -18.24
C ARG A 32 13.80 0.06 -18.76
N GLN A 33 14.68 0.48 -17.85
CA GLN A 33 16.07 0.83 -18.17
C GLN A 33 16.99 -0.41 -18.26
N GLY A 34 16.46 -1.62 -18.10
CA GLY A 34 17.24 -2.84 -18.11
C GLY A 34 17.98 -3.13 -16.81
N ARG A 35 17.71 -2.37 -15.74
CA ARG A 35 18.39 -2.51 -14.45
C ARG A 35 17.63 -3.50 -13.55
N ARG A 36 17.72 -4.78 -13.88
CA ARG A 36 16.98 -5.83 -13.19
C ARG A 36 17.36 -5.99 -11.71
N GLU A 37 18.64 -5.91 -11.39
CA GLU A 37 19.10 -6.03 -10.00
C GLU A 37 18.59 -4.88 -9.13
N ALA A 38 18.63 -3.65 -9.64
CA ALA A 38 18.08 -2.49 -8.94
C ALA A 38 16.56 -2.63 -8.74
N HIS A 39 15.82 -3.07 -9.77
CA HIS A 39 14.39 -3.36 -9.68
C HIS A 39 14.10 -4.39 -8.57
N LYS A 40 14.84 -5.49 -8.55
CA LYS A 40 14.70 -6.55 -7.55
C LYS A 40 14.90 -6.03 -6.13
N ARG A 41 15.93 -5.20 -5.90
CA ARG A 41 16.20 -4.61 -4.59
C ARG A 41 15.09 -3.67 -4.13
N VAL A 42 14.63 -2.80 -5.03
CA VAL A 42 13.55 -1.85 -4.74
C VAL A 42 12.25 -2.62 -4.43
N MET A 43 11.93 -3.65 -5.21
CA MET A 43 10.74 -4.47 -4.96
C MET A 43 10.84 -5.24 -3.66
N PHE A 44 12.02 -5.71 -3.28
CA PHE A 44 12.23 -6.35 -1.97
C PHE A 44 11.92 -5.37 -0.84
N VAL A 45 12.42 -4.13 -0.93
CA VAL A 45 12.12 -3.08 0.06
C VAL A 45 10.61 -2.82 0.12
N ASN A 46 9.94 -2.75 -1.04
CA ASN A 46 8.49 -2.57 -1.10
C ASN A 46 7.74 -3.70 -0.40
N LEU A 47 8.16 -4.95 -0.60
CA LEU A 47 7.53 -6.10 0.06
C LEU A 47 7.70 -6.04 1.57
N VAL A 48 8.88 -5.66 2.07
CA VAL A 48 9.13 -5.48 3.49
C VAL A 48 8.27 -4.36 4.07
N LEU A 49 8.21 -3.22 3.40
CA LEU A 49 7.37 -2.08 3.81
C LEU A 49 5.89 -2.47 3.85
N SER A 50 5.43 -3.21 2.85
CA SER A 50 4.03 -3.67 2.79
C SER A 50 3.70 -4.65 3.90
N ALA A 51 4.63 -5.54 4.26
CA ALA A 51 4.47 -6.45 5.39
C ALA A 51 4.40 -5.70 6.71
N LEU A 52 5.29 -4.72 6.91
CA LEU A 52 5.27 -3.85 8.09
C LEU A 52 3.97 -3.05 8.18
N PHE A 53 3.53 -2.48 7.05
CA PHE A 53 2.26 -1.77 6.98
C PHE A 53 1.10 -2.67 7.42
N LEU A 54 1.04 -3.89 6.91
CA LEU A 54 -0.04 -4.82 7.23
C LEU A 54 -0.06 -5.16 8.73
N VAL A 55 1.09 -5.42 9.32
CA VAL A 55 1.19 -5.70 10.76
C VAL A 55 0.73 -4.51 11.58
N MET A 56 1.22 -3.31 11.26
CA MET A 56 0.85 -2.08 11.97
C MET A 56 -0.66 -1.78 11.83
N TYR A 57 -1.19 -1.98 10.63
CA TYR A 57 -2.61 -1.75 10.35
C TYR A 57 -3.50 -2.68 11.17
N VAL A 58 -3.18 -3.98 11.20
CA VAL A 58 -3.92 -4.98 11.97
C VAL A 58 -3.86 -4.66 13.46
N VAL A 59 -2.66 -4.35 13.99
CA VAL A 59 -2.48 -3.98 15.40
C VAL A 59 -3.30 -2.74 15.73
N TYR A 60 -3.25 -1.72 14.88
CA TYR A 60 -4.01 -0.50 15.09
C TYR A 60 -5.52 -0.75 15.14
N HIS A 61 -6.05 -1.55 14.20
CA HIS A 61 -7.48 -1.86 14.15
C HIS A 61 -7.97 -2.70 15.33
N ILE A 62 -7.11 -3.57 15.86
CA ILE A 62 -7.46 -4.38 17.03
C ILE A 62 -7.46 -3.54 18.30
N THR A 63 -6.56 -2.56 18.41
CA THR A 63 -6.29 -1.84 19.66
C THR A 63 -6.90 -0.45 19.73
N SER A 64 -7.46 0.07 18.63
CA SER A 64 -7.96 1.46 18.58
C SER A 64 -9.38 1.49 18.02
N ASP A 65 -10.17 2.46 18.50
CA ASP A 65 -11.49 2.72 17.95
C ASP A 65 -11.38 3.39 16.58
N PRO A 66 -12.25 3.02 15.62
CA PRO A 66 -12.23 3.63 14.30
C PRO A 66 -12.66 5.09 14.36
N ALA A 67 -11.97 5.95 13.61
CA ALA A 67 -12.38 7.33 13.43
C ALA A 67 -13.56 7.39 12.44
N THR A 68 -14.48 8.33 12.69
CA THR A 68 -15.63 8.56 11.81
C THR A 68 -15.41 9.83 11.02
N TYR A 69 -15.55 9.76 9.69
CA TYR A 69 -15.41 10.92 8.82
C TYR A 69 -16.63 11.84 8.97
N GLY A 70 -16.39 13.08 9.38
CA GLY A 70 -17.44 14.08 9.61
C GLY A 70 -17.50 15.21 8.59
N GLY A 71 -16.75 15.10 7.46
CA GLY A 71 -16.66 16.17 6.47
C GLY A 71 -17.78 16.17 5.44
N GLU A 72 -17.77 17.19 4.57
CA GLU A 72 -18.79 17.39 3.55
C GLU A 72 -18.70 16.36 2.41
N TYR A 73 -17.52 15.81 2.17
CA TYR A 73 -17.25 14.89 1.06
C TYR A 73 -17.37 13.42 1.46
N ARG A 74 -18.37 13.11 2.28
CA ARG A 74 -18.55 11.74 2.80
C ARG A 74 -18.72 10.70 1.69
N GLY A 75 -19.48 11.03 0.65
CA GLY A 75 -19.70 10.13 -0.48
C GLY A 75 -18.39 9.82 -1.21
N LEU A 76 -17.57 10.83 -1.47
CA LEU A 76 -16.26 10.66 -2.08
C LEU A 76 -15.32 9.85 -1.17
N TYR A 77 -15.30 10.16 0.12
CA TYR A 77 -14.49 9.42 1.09
C TYR A 77 -14.86 7.94 1.12
N LEU A 78 -16.14 7.63 1.19
CA LEU A 78 -16.62 6.24 1.22
C LEU A 78 -16.28 5.50 -0.07
N PHE A 79 -16.42 6.15 -1.23
CA PHE A 79 -16.07 5.55 -2.52
C PHE A 79 -14.57 5.18 -2.56
N ILE A 80 -13.71 6.13 -2.17
CA ILE A 80 -12.26 5.90 -2.16
C ILE A 80 -11.92 4.79 -1.14
N LEU A 81 -12.51 4.83 0.04
CA LEU A 81 -12.27 3.84 1.08
C LEU A 81 -12.68 2.43 0.65
N ILE A 82 -13.88 2.29 0.08
CA ILE A 82 -14.40 0.98 -0.35
C ILE A 82 -13.55 0.41 -1.48
N THR A 83 -13.22 1.21 -2.48
CA THR A 83 -12.36 0.77 -3.59
C THR A 83 -10.95 0.44 -3.11
N HIS A 84 -10.42 1.23 -2.17
CA HIS A 84 -9.13 0.97 -1.56
C HIS A 84 -9.11 -0.38 -0.83
N ILE A 85 -10.10 -0.63 0.01
CA ILE A 85 -10.20 -1.89 0.78
C ILE A 85 -10.39 -3.08 -0.17
N GLY A 86 -11.32 -2.98 -1.11
CA GLY A 86 -11.60 -4.06 -2.06
C GLY A 86 -10.38 -4.44 -2.89
N LEU A 87 -9.68 -3.44 -3.42
CA LEU A 87 -8.47 -3.69 -4.20
C LEU A 87 -7.30 -4.14 -3.31
N SER A 88 -7.22 -3.69 -2.05
CA SER A 88 -6.20 -4.17 -1.12
C SER A 88 -6.31 -5.68 -0.90
N VAL A 89 -7.53 -6.18 -0.78
CA VAL A 89 -7.78 -7.62 -0.65
C VAL A 89 -7.40 -8.33 -1.96
N ALA A 90 -7.83 -7.78 -3.10
CA ALA A 90 -7.61 -8.40 -4.41
C ALA A 90 -6.13 -8.43 -4.81
N ILE A 91 -5.36 -7.38 -4.48
CA ILE A 91 -3.94 -7.34 -4.87
C ILE A 91 -3.05 -8.27 -4.04
N THR A 92 -3.46 -8.65 -2.85
CA THR A 92 -2.62 -9.51 -2.00
C THR A 92 -2.23 -10.81 -2.70
N PRO A 93 -3.17 -11.65 -3.21
CA PRO A 93 -2.78 -12.82 -3.98
C PRO A 93 -2.09 -12.45 -5.29
N LEU A 94 -2.50 -11.36 -5.93
CA LEU A 94 -1.92 -10.93 -7.20
C LEU A 94 -0.44 -10.56 -7.05
N VAL A 95 -0.08 -9.87 -5.97
CA VAL A 95 1.33 -9.55 -5.64
C VAL A 95 2.12 -10.83 -5.42
N LEU A 96 1.55 -11.78 -4.67
CA LEU A 96 2.22 -13.06 -4.38
C LEU A 96 2.46 -13.87 -5.65
N PHE A 97 1.48 -13.94 -6.55
CA PHE A 97 1.65 -14.63 -7.84
C PHE A 97 2.69 -13.92 -8.71
N THR A 98 2.66 -12.61 -8.76
CA THR A 98 3.63 -11.82 -9.53
C THR A 98 5.06 -12.07 -9.01
N LEU A 99 5.23 -12.04 -7.69
CA LEU A 99 6.50 -12.36 -7.05
C LEU A 99 6.96 -13.78 -7.35
N SER A 100 6.07 -14.76 -7.22
CA SER A 100 6.38 -16.17 -7.47
C SER A 100 6.90 -16.38 -8.91
N ARG A 101 6.29 -15.72 -9.89
CA ARG A 101 6.74 -15.81 -11.28
C ARG A 101 8.17 -15.27 -11.45
N ALA A 102 8.48 -14.16 -10.78
CA ALA A 102 9.83 -13.59 -10.82
C ALA A 102 10.85 -14.52 -10.15
N LEU A 103 10.52 -15.08 -8.98
CA LEU A 103 11.41 -15.98 -8.25
C LEU A 103 11.68 -17.29 -8.99
N ASN A 104 10.72 -17.76 -9.78
CA ASN A 104 10.86 -18.97 -10.59
C ASN A 104 11.51 -18.72 -11.95
N GLY A 105 11.94 -17.48 -12.23
CA GLY A 105 12.56 -17.14 -13.50
C GLY A 105 11.58 -17.03 -14.67
N GLU A 106 10.28 -17.05 -14.41
CA GLU A 106 9.22 -16.94 -15.41
C GLU A 106 8.92 -15.48 -15.74
N PHE A 107 9.90 -14.78 -16.34
CA PHE A 107 9.81 -13.32 -16.51
C PHE A 107 8.71 -12.89 -17.48
N ASP A 108 8.36 -13.69 -18.48
CA ASP A 108 7.25 -13.35 -19.37
C ASP A 108 5.91 -13.38 -18.64
N ARG A 109 5.69 -14.38 -17.79
CA ARG A 109 4.50 -14.48 -16.96
C ARG A 109 4.49 -13.41 -15.88
N HIS A 110 5.66 -13.11 -15.30
CA HIS A 110 5.81 -12.01 -14.33
C HIS A 110 5.36 -10.69 -14.96
N ARG A 111 5.84 -10.39 -16.18
CA ARG A 111 5.46 -9.14 -16.87
C ARG A 111 3.97 -9.06 -17.17
N LYS A 112 3.35 -10.16 -17.60
CA LYS A 112 1.90 -10.18 -17.86
C LYS A 112 1.09 -9.88 -16.60
N LEU A 113 1.46 -10.47 -15.47
CA LEU A 113 0.80 -10.19 -14.18
C LEU A 113 1.10 -8.77 -13.71
N ALA A 114 2.33 -8.30 -13.85
CA ALA A 114 2.74 -6.98 -13.41
C ALA A 114 1.96 -5.85 -14.09
N ARG A 115 1.49 -6.05 -15.32
CA ARG A 115 0.64 -5.08 -16.02
C ARG A 115 -0.65 -4.79 -15.26
N TYR A 116 -1.17 -5.73 -14.49
CA TYR A 116 -2.36 -5.57 -13.66
C TYR A 116 -1.97 -5.25 -12.21
N THR A 117 -0.95 -5.93 -11.69
CA THR A 117 -0.50 -5.76 -10.31
C THR A 117 0.02 -4.35 -10.05
N PHE A 118 0.82 -3.80 -10.95
CA PHE A 118 1.41 -2.48 -10.75
C PHE A 118 0.37 -1.38 -10.61
N PRO A 119 -0.56 -1.17 -11.58
CA PRO A 119 -1.55 -0.10 -11.44
C PRO A 119 -2.50 -0.32 -10.26
N ALA A 120 -2.88 -1.56 -9.96
CA ALA A 120 -3.74 -1.86 -8.83
C ALA A 120 -3.03 -1.57 -7.50
N TRP A 121 -1.78 -1.99 -7.37
CA TRP A 121 -0.97 -1.73 -6.16
C TRP A 121 -0.70 -0.24 -5.99
N LEU A 122 -0.38 0.45 -7.08
CA LEU A 122 -0.18 1.90 -7.04
C LEU A 122 -1.45 2.63 -6.59
N TYR A 123 -2.60 2.23 -7.11
CA TYR A 123 -3.89 2.78 -6.70
C TYR A 123 -4.11 2.58 -5.19
N VAL A 124 -3.86 1.38 -4.68
CA VAL A 124 -4.01 1.06 -3.25
C VAL A 124 -3.08 1.92 -2.40
N ALA A 125 -1.82 2.08 -2.81
CA ALA A 125 -0.85 2.90 -2.07
C ALA A 125 -1.25 4.38 -2.05
N VAL A 126 -1.62 4.93 -3.20
CA VAL A 126 -2.03 6.33 -3.32
C VAL A 126 -3.33 6.60 -2.56
N THR A 127 -4.34 5.75 -2.74
CA THR A 127 -5.62 5.92 -2.03
C THR A 127 -5.48 5.72 -0.53
N GLY A 128 -4.53 4.90 -0.08
CA GLY A 128 -4.21 4.79 1.34
C GLY A 128 -3.76 6.11 1.93
N VAL A 129 -2.94 6.87 1.21
CA VAL A 129 -2.54 8.23 1.61
C VAL A 129 -3.73 9.18 1.60
N ILE A 130 -4.55 9.14 0.55
CA ILE A 130 -5.73 10.02 0.41
C ILE A 130 -6.73 9.76 1.54
N VAL A 131 -7.02 8.49 1.83
CA VAL A 131 -7.91 8.11 2.94
C VAL A 131 -7.39 8.67 4.26
N TYR A 132 -6.08 8.51 4.51
CA TYR A 132 -5.47 9.08 5.71
C TYR A 132 -5.65 10.59 5.78
N LEU A 133 -5.36 11.32 4.69
CA LEU A 133 -5.47 12.77 4.66
C LEU A 133 -6.92 13.24 4.90
N MET A 134 -7.90 12.51 4.37
CA MET A 134 -9.31 12.85 4.58
C MET A 134 -9.79 12.56 6.00
N ILE A 135 -9.34 11.46 6.61
CA ILE A 135 -9.80 11.05 7.95
C ILE A 135 -8.96 11.66 9.08
N SER A 136 -7.75 12.13 8.79
CA SER A 136 -6.82 12.59 9.83
C SER A 136 -7.36 13.67 10.75
N PRO A 137 -8.18 14.64 10.28
CA PRO A 137 -8.75 15.65 11.19
C PRO A 137 -9.73 15.05 12.21
N TYR A 138 -10.21 13.83 12.00
CA TYR A 138 -11.23 13.19 12.82
C TYR A 138 -10.65 12.12 13.75
N TYR A 139 -9.34 11.92 13.75
CA TYR A 139 -8.71 11.05 14.73
C TYR A 139 -8.77 11.70 16.11
N GLN A 140 -9.19 10.91 17.08
CA GLN A 140 -9.20 11.35 18.47
C GLN A 140 -7.79 11.31 19.05
N PRO A 141 -7.37 12.35 19.82
CA PRO A 141 -6.07 12.38 20.45
C PRO A 141 -5.87 11.33 21.56
#